data_5af4146acd947d5085c2052686074473
#
_entry.id   5af4146acd947d5085c2052686074473
#
_cell.length_a   1.000
_cell.length_b   1.000
_cell.length_c   1.000
_cell.angle_alpha   90.00
_cell.angle_beta   90.00
_cell.angle_gamma   90.00
#
_symmetry.space_group_name_H-M   'P 1'
#
loop_
_entity.id
_entity.type
_entity.pdbx_description
1 polymer ?
#
loop_
_entity_poly.entity_id
_entity_poly.type
_entity_poly.pdbx_seq_one_letter_code
_entity_poly.pdbx_strand_id
1 'polypeptide(L)'
;MFILRRERFGSETGHFFGKEWIIMLSMEKLKEYGVKTNMGLERCCNMEAFYFKMITASVNDANFEKLGKALEANDLEAAFEAAHAIKGVAGNLALDPLYVAVCEIVEPLRNRKEMDYAGMYKKIMEERDRLAAVI
;
A
#
# COMPACT_ATOMS: atom_id res chain seq x y z
N MET A 1 9.34 16.77 22.67
CA MET A 1 10.27 15.68 22.67
C MET A 1 11.04 15.53 21.37
N PHE A 2 10.35 15.37 20.26
CA PHE A 2 11.00 15.28 18.95
C PHE A 2 11.76 16.57 18.62
N ILE A 3 11.19 17.70 18.97
CA ILE A 3 11.80 19.00 18.67
C ILE A 3 13.14 19.11 19.37
N LEU A 4 13.18 18.73 20.64
CA LEU A 4 14.44 18.78 21.40
C LEU A 4 15.50 17.91 20.77
N ARG A 5 15.11 16.70 20.37
CA ARG A 5 16.05 15.80 19.76
C ARG A 5 16.62 16.37 18.47
N ARG A 6 15.73 16.98 17.68
CA ARG A 6 16.15 17.57 16.41
C ARG A 6 17.12 18.72 16.62
N GLU A 7 16.87 19.55 17.60
CA GLU A 7 17.76 20.65 17.90
C GLU A 7 19.12 20.17 18.33
N ARG A 8 19.15 19.09 19.12
CA ARG A 8 20.38 18.56 19.61
C ARG A 8 21.31 18.10 18.49
N PHE A 9 20.73 17.49 17.44
CA PHE A 9 21.54 16.95 16.37
C PHE A 9 21.62 17.85 15.14
N GLY A 10 20.94 18.95 15.15
CA GLY A 10 20.68 19.73 13.95
C GLY A 10 21.89 20.19 13.18
N SER A 11 22.89 20.73 13.87
CA SER A 11 23.98 21.36 13.15
C SER A 11 24.93 20.38 12.48
N GLU A 12 25.25 19.31 13.18
CA GLU A 12 26.29 18.40 12.69
C GLU A 12 25.75 17.31 11.78
N THR A 13 24.61 16.75 12.13
CA THR A 13 24.06 15.62 11.41
C THR A 13 22.73 15.93 10.75
N GLY A 14 22.42 17.20 10.63
CA GLY A 14 21.08 17.60 10.17
C GLY A 14 20.67 16.98 8.85
N HIS A 15 21.58 16.96 7.89
CA HIS A 15 21.26 16.44 6.57
C HIS A 15 20.99 14.93 6.61
N PHE A 16 21.91 14.17 7.20
CA PHE A 16 21.76 12.72 7.32
C PHE A 16 20.59 12.37 8.22
N PHE A 17 20.52 13.05 9.35
CA PHE A 17 19.49 12.80 10.35
C PHE A 17 18.10 13.17 9.77
N GLY A 18 18.07 14.15 8.87
CA GLY A 18 16.83 14.53 8.23
C GLY A 18 16.19 13.41 7.41
N LYS A 19 17.00 12.64 6.70
CA LYS A 19 16.49 11.52 5.92
C LYS A 19 15.90 10.43 6.80
N GLU A 20 16.62 10.10 7.87
CA GLU A 20 16.15 9.08 8.80
C GLU A 20 14.91 9.55 9.54
N TRP A 21 14.85 10.84 9.85
CA TRP A 21 13.68 11.41 10.49
C TRP A 21 12.44 11.30 9.60
N ILE A 22 12.59 11.60 8.32
CA ILE A 22 11.49 11.53 7.36
C ILE A 22 11.00 10.08 7.24
N ILE A 23 11.92 9.13 7.13
CA ILE A 23 11.55 7.71 7.04
C ILE A 23 10.82 7.27 8.31
N MET A 24 11.30 7.68 9.46
CA MET A 24 10.69 7.32 10.73
C MET A 24 9.26 7.86 10.82
N LEU A 25 9.05 9.13 10.43
CA LEU A 25 7.72 9.72 10.43
C LEU A 25 6.79 8.99 9.46
N SER A 26 7.32 8.60 8.30
CA SER A 26 6.54 7.86 7.33
C SER A 26 6.14 6.49 7.85
N MET A 27 7.04 5.82 8.56
CA MET A 27 6.72 4.53 9.15
C MET A 27 5.63 4.65 10.21
N GLU A 28 5.67 5.71 11.01
CA GLU A 28 4.62 5.95 12.00
C GLU A 28 3.26 6.17 11.32
N LYS A 29 3.24 6.95 10.24
CA LYS A 29 2.01 7.18 9.49
C LYS A 29 1.48 5.89 8.87
N LEU A 30 2.38 5.03 8.39
CA LEU A 30 1.98 3.74 7.85
C LEU A 30 1.33 2.87 8.92
N LYS A 31 1.87 2.88 10.13
CA LYS A 31 1.27 2.13 11.23
C LYS A 31 -0.11 2.66 11.56
N GLU A 32 -0.30 3.98 11.54
CA GLU A 32 -1.60 4.59 11.78
C GLU A 32 -2.62 4.18 10.73
N TYR A 33 -2.18 4.06 9.48
CA TYR A 33 -3.05 3.58 8.41
C TYR A 33 -3.47 2.12 8.65
N GLY A 34 -2.62 1.33 9.26
CA GLY A 34 -2.90 -0.08 9.51
C GLY A 34 -1.89 -1.03 8.87
N VAL A 35 -0.78 -0.50 8.36
CA VAL A 35 0.28 -1.33 7.80
C VAL A 35 1.02 -2.03 8.93
N LYS A 36 1.20 -3.34 8.79
CA LYS A 36 1.99 -4.11 9.75
C LYS A 36 3.46 -4.02 9.36
N THR A 37 4.07 -2.90 9.72
CA THR A 37 5.41 -2.57 9.26
C THR A 37 6.47 -3.59 9.65
N ASN A 38 6.33 -4.21 10.82
CA ASN A 38 7.32 -5.22 11.23
C ASN A 38 7.34 -6.40 10.26
N MET A 39 6.17 -6.85 9.84
CA MET A 39 6.07 -7.97 8.91
C MET A 39 6.57 -7.59 7.52
N GLY A 40 6.18 -6.41 7.06
CA GLY A 40 6.61 -5.94 5.75
C GLY A 40 8.10 -5.72 5.68
N LEU A 41 8.66 -5.12 6.73
CA LEU A 41 10.10 -4.91 6.81
C LEU A 41 10.87 -6.22 6.75
N GLU A 42 10.40 -7.23 7.49
CA GLU A 42 11.06 -8.52 7.50
C GLU A 42 11.13 -9.09 6.09
N ARG A 43 10.04 -8.97 5.33
CA ARG A 43 9.99 -9.46 3.96
C ARG A 43 10.85 -8.65 3.02
N CYS A 44 11.23 -7.43 3.42
CA CYS A 44 12.14 -6.58 2.65
C CYS A 44 13.54 -6.56 3.26
N CYS A 45 13.92 -7.63 3.94
CA CYS A 45 15.25 -7.80 4.56
C CYS A 45 15.57 -6.69 5.56
N ASN A 46 14.55 -6.19 6.23
CA ASN A 46 14.66 -5.13 7.24
C ASN A 46 15.29 -3.83 6.72
N MET A 47 15.21 -3.60 5.41
CA MET A 47 15.73 -2.38 4.79
C MET A 47 14.60 -1.37 4.66
N GLU A 48 14.56 -0.41 5.57
CA GLU A 48 13.47 0.56 5.65
C GLU A 48 13.29 1.36 4.37
N ALA A 49 14.38 1.87 3.82
CA ALA A 49 14.29 2.66 2.60
C ALA A 49 13.74 1.84 1.43
N PHE A 50 14.16 0.59 1.33
CA PHE A 50 13.67 -0.31 0.30
C PHE A 50 12.18 -0.61 0.50
N TYR A 51 11.78 -0.89 1.73
CA TYR A 51 10.39 -1.17 2.05
C TYR A 51 9.51 0.03 1.69
N PHE A 52 9.94 1.22 2.08
CA PHE A 52 9.21 2.44 1.77
C PHE A 52 9.10 2.66 0.27
N LYS A 53 10.19 2.39 -0.46
CA LYS A 53 10.19 2.50 -1.92
C LYS A 53 9.19 1.53 -2.54
N MET A 54 9.14 0.31 -2.03
CA MET A 54 8.20 -0.70 -2.55
C MET A 54 6.76 -0.31 -2.28
N ILE A 55 6.46 0.26 -1.11
CA ILE A 55 5.12 0.73 -0.81
C ILE A 55 4.74 1.87 -1.76
N THR A 56 5.65 2.81 -1.96
CA THR A 56 5.40 3.92 -2.88
C THR A 56 5.11 3.41 -4.29
N ALA A 57 5.88 2.44 -4.75
CA ALA A 57 5.64 1.84 -6.05
C ALA A 57 4.29 1.14 -6.13
N SER A 58 3.87 0.51 -5.02
CA SER A 58 2.63 -0.26 -5.02
C SER A 58 1.40 0.62 -5.19
N VAL A 59 1.38 1.83 -4.64
CA VAL A 59 0.22 2.71 -4.80
C VAL A 59 0.10 3.25 -6.23
N ASN A 60 1.17 3.17 -7.00
CA ASN A 60 1.18 3.61 -8.39
C ASN A 60 1.10 2.43 -9.36
N ASP A 61 0.76 1.25 -8.87
CA ASP A 61 0.68 0.04 -9.69
C ASP A 61 -0.41 0.18 -10.75
N ALA A 62 -0.07 -0.16 -11.99
CA ALA A 62 -1.00 -0.07 -13.11
C ALA A 62 -2.19 -1.02 -12.95
N ASN A 63 -2.10 -2.01 -12.09
CA ASN A 63 -3.18 -2.97 -11.91
C ASN A 63 -4.44 -2.36 -11.31
N PHE A 64 -4.33 -1.24 -10.57
CA PHE A 64 -5.54 -0.55 -10.09
C PHE A 64 -6.39 -0.06 -11.25
N GLU A 65 -5.75 0.56 -12.24
CA GLU A 65 -6.47 1.05 -13.42
C GLU A 65 -6.93 -0.12 -14.29
N LYS A 66 -6.10 -1.13 -14.44
CA LYS A 66 -6.47 -2.30 -15.23
C LYS A 66 -7.70 -3.00 -14.65
N LEU A 67 -7.79 -3.07 -13.32
CA LEU A 67 -8.94 -3.66 -12.67
C LEU A 67 -10.21 -2.87 -13.01
N GLY A 68 -10.14 -1.54 -12.89
CA GLY A 68 -11.29 -0.70 -13.20
C GLY A 68 -11.77 -0.86 -14.64
N LYS A 69 -10.83 -0.86 -15.58
CA LYS A 69 -11.17 -0.99 -17.00
C LYS A 69 -11.75 -2.36 -17.30
N ALA A 70 -11.19 -3.41 -16.70
CA ALA A 70 -11.70 -4.76 -16.91
C ALA A 70 -13.13 -4.90 -16.39
N LEU A 71 -13.42 -4.30 -15.24
CA LEU A 71 -14.77 -4.34 -14.67
C LEU A 71 -15.74 -3.59 -15.56
N GLU A 72 -15.34 -2.44 -16.11
CA GLU A 72 -16.19 -1.69 -17.04
C GLU A 72 -16.50 -2.49 -18.29
N ALA A 73 -15.53 -3.27 -18.77
CA ALA A 73 -15.70 -4.09 -19.95
C ALA A 73 -16.35 -5.44 -19.65
N ASN A 74 -16.68 -5.71 -18.39
CA ASN A 74 -17.19 -6.99 -17.93
C ASN A 74 -16.26 -8.14 -18.29
N ASP A 75 -14.96 -7.87 -18.30
CA ASP A 75 -13.94 -8.86 -18.57
C ASP A 75 -13.47 -9.41 -17.21
N LEU A 76 -14.20 -10.42 -16.73
CA LEU A 76 -13.97 -10.93 -15.38
C LEU A 76 -12.65 -11.66 -15.24
N GLU A 77 -12.13 -12.22 -16.32
CA GLU A 77 -10.82 -12.86 -16.26
C GLU A 77 -9.71 -11.85 -16.08
N ALA A 78 -9.72 -10.78 -16.89
CA ALA A 78 -8.72 -9.72 -16.75
C ALA A 78 -8.85 -9.02 -15.40
N ALA A 79 -10.09 -8.84 -14.93
CA ALA A 79 -10.32 -8.26 -13.62
C ALA A 79 -9.75 -9.14 -12.51
N PHE A 80 -9.93 -10.44 -12.61
CA PHE A 80 -9.35 -11.36 -11.62
C PHE A 80 -7.83 -11.26 -11.61
N GLU A 81 -7.21 -11.25 -12.78
CA GLU A 81 -5.75 -11.19 -12.84
C GLU A 81 -5.20 -9.92 -12.21
N ALA A 82 -5.85 -8.78 -12.50
CA ALA A 82 -5.42 -7.51 -11.92
C ALA A 82 -5.60 -7.50 -10.40
N ALA A 83 -6.76 -7.95 -9.93
CA ALA A 83 -7.05 -7.99 -8.49
C ALA A 83 -6.12 -8.94 -7.77
N HIS A 84 -5.84 -10.10 -8.37
CA HIS A 84 -4.95 -11.08 -7.78
C HIS A 84 -3.52 -10.53 -7.63
N ALA A 85 -3.07 -9.78 -8.65
CA ALA A 85 -1.75 -9.15 -8.58
C ALA A 85 -1.69 -8.11 -7.45
N ILE A 86 -2.73 -7.28 -7.31
CA ILE A 86 -2.78 -6.30 -6.22
C ILE A 86 -2.77 -7.02 -4.87
N LYS A 87 -3.54 -8.08 -4.74
CA LYS A 87 -3.58 -8.86 -3.51
C LYS A 87 -2.19 -9.37 -3.12
N GLY A 88 -1.45 -9.87 -4.10
CA GLY A 88 -0.10 -10.37 -3.85
C GLY A 88 0.84 -9.31 -3.32
N VAL A 89 0.80 -8.14 -3.94
CA VAL A 89 1.66 -7.02 -3.51
C VAL A 89 1.24 -6.52 -2.13
N ALA A 90 -0.06 -6.31 -1.93
CA ALA A 90 -0.55 -5.81 -0.64
C ALA A 90 -0.25 -6.78 0.50
N GLY A 91 -0.38 -8.08 0.24
CA GLY A 91 -0.07 -9.07 1.25
C GLY A 91 1.40 -9.13 1.57
N ASN A 92 2.23 -9.07 0.54
CA ASN A 92 3.68 -9.14 0.72
C ASN A 92 4.23 -7.94 1.50
N LEU A 93 3.65 -6.77 1.29
CA LEU A 93 4.08 -5.56 1.99
C LEU A 93 3.30 -5.30 3.27
N ALA A 94 2.38 -6.18 3.61
CA ALA A 94 1.57 -6.10 4.84
C ALA A 94 0.70 -4.84 4.90
N LEU A 95 0.12 -4.46 3.75
CA LEU A 95 -0.76 -3.30 3.64
C LEU A 95 -2.19 -3.72 3.98
N ASP A 96 -2.43 -4.02 5.24
CA ASP A 96 -3.63 -4.73 5.67
C ASP A 96 -4.98 -4.15 5.23
N PRO A 97 -5.26 -2.84 5.40
CA PRO A 97 -6.57 -2.35 4.95
C PRO A 97 -6.80 -2.54 3.45
N LEU A 98 -5.77 -2.28 2.65
CA LEU A 98 -5.86 -2.50 1.21
C LEU A 98 -5.99 -3.99 0.91
N TYR A 99 -5.23 -4.82 1.61
CA TYR A 99 -5.27 -6.26 1.42
C TYR A 99 -6.68 -6.81 1.66
N VAL A 100 -7.30 -6.39 2.76
CA VAL A 100 -8.66 -6.84 3.09
C VAL A 100 -9.65 -6.43 2.00
N ALA A 101 -9.56 -5.19 1.53
CA ALA A 101 -10.46 -4.71 0.48
C ALA A 101 -10.31 -5.50 -0.81
N VAL A 102 -9.07 -5.84 -1.17
CA VAL A 102 -8.83 -6.60 -2.39
C VAL A 102 -9.28 -8.05 -2.25
N CYS A 103 -9.11 -8.63 -1.07
CA CYS A 103 -9.56 -10.01 -0.85
C CYS A 103 -11.06 -10.16 -1.10
N GLU A 104 -11.84 -9.14 -0.78
CA GLU A 104 -13.28 -9.21 -0.97
C GLU A 104 -13.67 -9.36 -2.43
N ILE A 105 -12.93 -8.75 -3.36
CA ILE A 105 -13.25 -8.82 -4.78
C ILE A 105 -12.63 -10.04 -5.46
N VAL A 106 -11.52 -10.55 -4.92
CA VAL A 106 -10.78 -11.63 -5.56
C VAL A 106 -11.60 -12.92 -5.66
N GLU A 107 -12.29 -13.30 -4.59
CA GLU A 107 -13.01 -14.57 -4.60
C GLU A 107 -14.17 -14.62 -5.58
N PRO A 108 -15.09 -13.64 -5.58
CA PRO A 108 -16.13 -13.68 -6.61
C PRO A 108 -15.56 -13.59 -8.02
N LEU A 109 -14.47 -12.83 -8.24
CA LEU A 109 -13.84 -12.78 -9.54
C LEU A 109 -13.19 -14.11 -9.92
N ARG A 110 -12.59 -14.79 -8.94
CA ARG A 110 -12.03 -16.13 -9.18
C ARG A 110 -13.07 -17.06 -9.75
N ASN A 111 -14.29 -16.94 -9.27
CA ASN A 111 -15.39 -17.79 -9.70
C ASN A 111 -16.15 -17.21 -10.90
N ARG A 112 -15.65 -16.12 -11.47
CA ARG A 112 -16.28 -15.42 -12.62
C ARG A 112 -17.74 -15.10 -12.35
N LYS A 113 -18.04 -14.71 -11.11
CA LYS A 113 -19.41 -14.41 -10.72
C LYS A 113 -19.88 -13.11 -11.35
N GLU A 114 -21.04 -13.15 -11.99
CA GLU A 114 -21.65 -11.96 -12.56
C GLU A 114 -22.37 -11.20 -11.45
N MET A 115 -21.88 -10.01 -11.14
CA MET A 115 -22.46 -9.17 -10.12
C MET A 115 -21.94 -7.74 -10.29
N ASP A 116 -22.47 -6.82 -9.50
CA ASP A 116 -22.00 -5.44 -9.51
C ASP A 116 -20.78 -5.33 -8.61
N TYR A 117 -19.64 -5.05 -9.21
CA TYR A 117 -18.37 -4.92 -8.49
C TYR A 117 -18.01 -3.48 -8.15
N ALA A 118 -18.86 -2.50 -8.53
CA ALA A 118 -18.50 -1.09 -8.40
C ALA A 118 -18.19 -0.68 -6.98
N GLY A 119 -18.97 -1.18 -6.01
CA GLY A 119 -18.74 -0.84 -4.61
C GLY A 119 -17.43 -1.39 -4.07
N MET A 120 -17.10 -2.62 -4.45
CA MET A 120 -15.83 -3.24 -4.03
C MET A 120 -14.63 -2.53 -4.64
N TYR A 121 -14.74 -2.16 -5.91
CA TYR A 121 -13.67 -1.43 -6.58
C TYR A 121 -13.47 -0.05 -5.95
N LYS A 122 -14.57 0.62 -5.64
CA LYS A 122 -14.50 1.92 -4.99
C LYS A 122 -13.78 1.82 -3.66
N LYS A 123 -14.07 0.78 -2.89
CA LYS A 123 -13.40 0.56 -1.61
C LYS A 123 -11.91 0.35 -1.77
N ILE A 124 -11.51 -0.42 -2.78
CA ILE A 124 -10.10 -0.66 -3.07
C ILE A 124 -9.40 0.66 -3.38
N MET A 125 -10.02 1.50 -4.22
CA MET A 125 -9.42 2.78 -4.60
C MET A 125 -9.35 3.74 -3.43
N GLU A 126 -10.36 3.71 -2.54
CA GLU A 126 -10.32 4.53 -1.33
C GLU A 126 -9.17 4.12 -0.42
N GLU A 127 -8.94 2.83 -0.26
CA GLU A 127 -7.84 2.37 0.56
C GLU A 127 -6.49 2.68 -0.07
N ARG A 128 -6.39 2.54 -1.40
CA ARG A 128 -5.18 2.94 -2.11
C ARG A 128 -4.88 4.43 -1.90
N ASP A 129 -5.91 5.26 -2.02
CA ASP A 129 -5.74 6.70 -1.87
C ASP A 129 -5.39 7.09 -0.43
N ARG A 130 -5.99 6.42 0.54
CA ARG A 130 -5.64 6.66 1.94
C ARG A 130 -4.19 6.31 2.21
N LEU A 131 -3.73 5.21 1.64
CA LEU A 131 -2.32 4.80 1.79
C LEU A 131 -1.40 5.82 1.10
N ALA A 132 -1.76 6.24 -0.10
CA ALA A 132 -0.95 7.22 -0.83
C ALA A 132 -0.82 8.53 -0.07
N ALA A 133 -1.84 8.89 0.71
CA ALA A 133 -1.83 10.14 1.46
C ALA A 133 -0.86 10.13 2.65
N VAL A 134 -0.41 8.95 3.10
CA VAL A 134 0.50 8.86 4.25
C VAL A 134 1.94 8.57 3.86
N ILE A 135 2.23 8.54 2.56
CA ILE A 135 3.61 8.35 2.08
C ILE A 135 4.11 9.59 1.28
#